data_b1e6c54f14191a77c3b20a39c4d72365
#
_entry.id   b1e6c54f14191a77c3b20a39c4d72365
#
_cell.length_a   1.000
_cell.length_b   1.000
_cell.length_c   1.000
_cell.angle_alpha   90.00
_cell.angle_beta   90.00
_cell.angle_gamma   90.00
#
_symmetry.space_group_name_H-M   'P 1'
#
loop_
_entity.id
_entity.type
_entity.pdbx_description
1 polymer ?
#
loop_
_entity_poly.entity_id
_entity_poly.type
_entity_poly.pdbx_seq_one_letter_code
_entity_poly.pdbx_strand_id
1 'polypeptide(L)'
;RRDLAQAPPAEGARLMDSIFAGLPQSTATDEQFSELLKRPGLRIERIVSTGQCSPAGFWYDQPEGEWVLLIQGKARLRFADEGEARHLKAGDFIDIAPHRKHRVDWTAPGQPTIWLAIHYSAGADGQ
;
A
#
# COMPACT_ATOMS: atom_id res chain seq x y z
N ARG A 1 10.10 -8.90 -20.69
CA ARG A 1 9.85 -7.48 -20.74
C ARG A 1 9.35 -7.07 -22.11
N ARG A 2 8.37 -6.23 -22.18
CA ARG A 2 7.74 -5.86 -23.42
C ARG A 2 8.59 -4.87 -24.20
N ASP A 3 8.65 -5.09 -25.50
CA ASP A 3 9.28 -4.18 -26.42
C ASP A 3 8.26 -3.10 -26.79
N LEU A 4 8.46 -1.90 -26.32
CA LEU A 4 7.50 -0.84 -26.52
C LEU A 4 7.43 -0.35 -27.96
N ALA A 5 8.49 -0.58 -28.74
CA ALA A 5 8.47 -0.20 -30.14
C ALA A 5 7.50 -1.04 -30.94
N GLN A 6 7.07 -2.15 -30.39
CA GLN A 6 6.13 -3.03 -31.04
C GLN A 6 4.78 -3.04 -30.36
N ALA A 7 4.43 -1.92 -29.75
CA ALA A 7 3.18 -1.80 -29.05
C ALA A 7 2.02 -2.15 -29.98
N PRO A 8 0.96 -2.72 -29.45
CA PRO A 8 -0.17 -3.12 -30.26
C PRO A 8 -0.84 -1.93 -30.92
N PRO A 9 -1.58 -2.19 -31.98
CA PRO A 9 -2.28 -1.13 -32.67
C PRO A 9 -3.31 -0.46 -31.78
N ALA A 10 -3.71 0.69 -32.20
CA ALA A 10 -4.59 1.52 -31.40
C ALA A 10 -5.93 0.89 -31.11
N GLU A 11 -6.50 0.20 -32.10
CA GLU A 11 -7.77 -0.40 -31.84
C GLU A 11 -7.60 -1.50 -30.83
N GLY A 12 -8.30 -1.40 -29.73
CA GLY A 12 -8.11 -2.31 -28.67
C GLY A 12 -6.75 -2.16 -28.01
N ALA A 13 -6.08 -1.05 -28.27
CA ALA A 13 -4.77 -0.84 -27.67
C ALA A 13 -4.87 -0.92 -26.17
N ARG A 14 -3.92 -1.63 -25.57
CA ARG A 14 -3.87 -1.78 -24.14
C ARG A 14 -3.08 -0.63 -23.55
N LEU A 15 -3.69 0.03 -22.57
CA LEU A 15 -2.96 1.04 -21.81
C LEU A 15 -1.96 0.35 -20.90
N MET A 16 -0.87 1.03 -20.62
CA MET A 16 0.05 0.53 -19.62
C MET A 16 -0.61 0.60 -18.26
N ASP A 17 -0.32 -0.38 -17.43
CA ASP A 17 -0.74 -0.34 -16.05
C ASP A 17 -0.02 0.80 -15.34
N SER A 18 -0.69 1.44 -14.44
CA SER A 18 -0.13 2.56 -13.71
C SER A 18 -0.58 2.54 -12.26
N ILE A 19 0.34 2.85 -11.37
CA ILE A 19 0.02 2.96 -9.95
C ILE A 19 -0.96 4.11 -9.70
N PHE A 20 -1.10 5.03 -10.64
CA PHE A 20 -1.98 6.18 -10.50
C PHE A 20 -3.30 6.01 -11.23
N ALA A 21 -3.54 4.87 -11.87
CA ALA A 21 -4.76 4.68 -12.66
C ALA A 21 -5.94 4.30 -11.78
N GLY A 22 -7.13 4.73 -12.19
CA GLY A 22 -8.35 4.27 -11.54
C GLY A 22 -8.46 4.65 -10.09
N LEU A 23 -8.02 5.82 -9.73
CA LEU A 23 -8.08 6.26 -8.34
C LEU A 23 -9.52 6.54 -7.93
N PRO A 24 -9.90 6.19 -6.69
CA PRO A 24 -11.23 6.52 -6.20
C PRO A 24 -11.37 8.01 -5.98
N GLN A 25 -12.61 8.46 -5.93
CA GLN A 25 -12.86 9.86 -5.65
C GLN A 25 -12.57 10.17 -4.19
N SER A 26 -12.28 11.43 -3.92
CA SER A 26 -11.90 11.85 -2.58
C SER A 26 -13.02 11.67 -1.56
N THR A 27 -14.24 11.39 -2.03
CA THR A 27 -15.38 11.18 -1.15
C THR A 27 -15.65 9.70 -0.89
N ALA A 28 -14.78 8.81 -1.36
CA ALA A 28 -14.99 7.38 -1.13
C ALA A 28 -15.02 7.09 0.36
N THR A 29 -15.92 6.19 0.76
CA THR A 29 -16.07 5.86 2.18
C THR A 29 -15.05 4.83 2.64
N ASP A 30 -14.61 3.96 1.73
CA ASP A 30 -13.71 2.87 2.07
C ASP A 30 -12.40 2.99 1.32
N GLU A 31 -11.35 2.46 1.90
CA GLU A 31 -10.08 2.32 1.21
C GLU A 31 -10.24 1.36 0.04
N GLN A 32 -9.46 1.58 -0.99
CA GLN A 32 -9.43 0.71 -2.14
C GLN A 32 -8.18 -0.15 -2.10
N PHE A 33 -8.37 -1.47 -2.22
CA PHE A 33 -7.26 -2.43 -2.24
C PHE A 33 -7.22 -3.09 -3.61
N SER A 34 -6.06 -3.07 -4.24
CA SER A 34 -5.89 -3.69 -5.55
C SER A 34 -4.66 -4.58 -5.54
N GLU A 35 -4.85 -5.85 -5.84
CA GLU A 35 -3.72 -6.76 -5.94
C GLU A 35 -3.03 -6.54 -7.28
N LEU A 36 -1.74 -6.24 -7.25
CA LEU A 36 -0.98 -5.96 -8.45
C LEU A 36 -0.19 -7.17 -8.93
N LEU A 37 0.27 -7.99 -8.00
CA LEU A 37 1.04 -9.17 -8.33
C LEU A 37 0.96 -10.15 -7.18
N LYS A 38 0.88 -11.44 -7.51
CA LYS A 38 0.91 -12.48 -6.50
C LYS A 38 1.79 -13.62 -6.97
N ARG A 39 2.70 -14.03 -6.12
CA ARG A 39 3.59 -15.16 -6.36
C ARG A 39 3.73 -15.92 -5.05
N PRO A 40 4.22 -17.17 -5.08
CA PRO A 40 4.41 -17.88 -3.82
C PRO A 40 5.28 -17.06 -2.87
N GLY A 41 4.76 -16.81 -1.67
CA GLY A 41 5.47 -16.05 -0.66
C GLY A 41 5.54 -14.56 -0.90
N LEU A 42 4.83 -14.04 -1.90
CA LEU A 42 4.92 -12.62 -2.24
C LEU A 42 3.59 -12.11 -2.76
N ARG A 43 3.17 -10.95 -2.27
CA ARG A 43 1.98 -10.30 -2.78
C ARG A 43 2.21 -8.80 -2.79
N ILE A 44 1.95 -8.17 -3.92
CA ILE A 44 2.09 -6.72 -4.06
C ILE A 44 0.72 -6.11 -4.24
N GLU A 45 0.45 -5.08 -3.46
CA GLU A 45 -0.86 -4.50 -3.37
C GLU A 45 -0.78 -3.00 -3.40
N ARG A 46 -1.70 -2.37 -4.12
CA ARG A 46 -1.87 -0.91 -4.03
C ARG A 46 -3.02 -0.65 -3.08
N ILE A 47 -2.80 0.26 -2.15
CA ILE A 47 -3.84 0.70 -1.21
C ILE A 47 -4.04 2.18 -1.42
N VAL A 48 -5.29 2.59 -1.62
CA VAL A 48 -5.60 4.01 -1.77
C VAL A 48 -6.54 4.43 -0.65
N SER A 49 -6.06 5.38 0.14
CA SER A 49 -6.84 5.95 1.24
C SER A 49 -7.30 7.35 0.85
N THR A 50 -8.53 7.68 1.23
CA THR A 50 -9.06 9.01 0.98
C THR A 50 -9.55 9.59 2.30
N GLY A 51 -8.64 9.62 3.29
CA GLY A 51 -8.95 10.14 4.61
C GLY A 51 -9.29 9.09 5.64
N GLN A 52 -9.33 7.82 5.26
CA GLN A 52 -9.66 6.76 6.21
C GLN A 52 -8.49 6.49 7.14
N CYS A 53 -8.82 5.92 8.28
CA CYS A 53 -7.83 5.45 9.23
C CYS A 53 -8.33 4.15 9.85
N SER A 54 -7.47 3.48 10.59
CA SER A 54 -7.85 2.25 11.27
C SER A 54 -8.90 2.55 12.33
N PRO A 55 -9.89 1.66 12.53
CA PRO A 55 -10.89 1.88 13.57
C PRO A 55 -10.24 1.96 14.96
N ALA A 56 -10.90 2.66 15.87
CA ALA A 56 -10.39 2.83 17.21
C ALA A 56 -10.16 1.46 17.86
N GLY A 57 -8.98 1.32 18.45
CA GLY A 57 -8.63 0.08 19.15
C GLY A 57 -8.19 -1.06 18.25
N PHE A 58 -8.20 -0.87 16.95
CA PHE A 58 -7.81 -1.92 16.02
C PHE A 58 -6.30 -1.86 15.73
N TRP A 59 -5.66 -3.03 15.79
CA TRP A 59 -4.24 -3.16 15.45
C TRP A 59 -4.08 -4.28 14.45
N TYR A 60 -3.36 -4.01 13.37
CA TYR A 60 -2.95 -5.06 12.45
C TYR A 60 -1.90 -5.92 13.12
N ASP A 61 -2.01 -7.23 12.93
CA ASP A 61 -1.06 -8.20 13.45
C ASP A 61 -1.06 -9.35 12.46
N GLN A 62 -0.07 -9.37 11.58
CA GLN A 62 -0.06 -10.26 10.44
C GLN A 62 1.12 -11.20 10.50
N PRO A 63 0.95 -12.44 10.03
CA PRO A 63 2.08 -13.39 10.02
C PRO A 63 3.10 -13.09 8.94
N GLU A 64 2.72 -12.29 7.94
CA GLU A 64 3.64 -11.90 6.88
C GLU A 64 4.36 -10.62 7.26
N GLY A 65 5.56 -10.44 6.71
CA GLY A 65 6.18 -9.12 6.74
C GLY A 65 5.50 -8.23 5.71
N GLU A 66 5.59 -6.92 5.92
CA GLU A 66 4.97 -5.97 5.02
C GLU A 66 5.89 -4.77 4.83
N TRP A 67 6.36 -4.59 3.61
CA TRP A 67 7.15 -3.42 3.26
C TRP A 67 6.23 -2.44 2.57
N VAL A 68 6.11 -1.24 3.12
CA VAL A 68 5.20 -0.23 2.55
C VAL A 68 5.97 0.98 2.11
N LEU A 69 5.57 1.52 0.98
CA LEU A 69 6.11 2.75 0.42
C LEU A 69 4.94 3.70 0.18
N LEU A 70 5.03 4.91 0.71
CA LEU A 70 4.03 5.92 0.43
C LEU A 70 4.38 6.58 -0.89
N ILE A 71 3.53 6.37 -1.90
CA ILE A 71 3.76 6.90 -3.24
C ILE A 71 3.29 8.35 -3.33
N GLN A 72 2.16 8.65 -2.68
CA GLN A 72 1.52 9.95 -2.76
C GLN A 72 0.71 10.19 -1.50
N GLY A 73 0.61 11.43 -1.09
CA GLY A 73 -0.22 11.80 0.05
C GLY A 73 0.58 11.88 1.34
N LYS A 74 -0.13 11.78 2.44
CA LYS A 74 0.46 11.85 3.78
C LYS A 74 -0.31 10.95 4.72
N ALA A 75 0.41 10.38 5.67
CA ALA A 75 -0.20 9.46 6.62
C ALA A 75 0.55 9.46 7.93
N ARG A 76 -0.10 8.93 8.97
CA ARG A 76 0.54 8.66 10.25
C ARG A 76 0.33 7.19 10.57
N LEU A 77 1.42 6.50 10.81
CA LEU A 77 1.40 5.08 11.11
C LEU A 77 1.98 4.88 12.51
N ARG A 78 1.25 4.16 13.34
CA ARG A 78 1.67 3.94 14.73
C ARG A 78 1.99 2.48 14.94
N PHE A 79 3.12 2.22 15.60
CA PHE A 79 3.44 0.89 16.07
C PHE A 79 3.04 0.79 17.54
N ALA A 80 2.52 -0.37 17.92
CA ALA A 80 2.10 -0.58 19.32
C ALA A 80 3.27 -0.48 20.30
N ASP A 81 4.48 -0.77 19.81
CA ASP A 81 5.67 -0.72 20.64
C ASP A 81 6.38 0.63 20.62
N GLU A 82 5.76 1.65 20.04
CA GLU A 82 6.30 3.01 20.03
C GLU A 82 5.32 3.99 20.64
N GLY A 83 5.87 5.04 21.24
CA GLY A 83 5.02 6.01 21.92
C GLY A 83 4.33 7.01 21.02
N GLU A 84 4.84 7.21 19.81
CA GLU A 84 4.31 8.21 18.90
C GLU A 84 4.15 7.64 17.51
N ALA A 85 3.20 8.21 16.77
CA ALA A 85 3.01 7.83 15.39
C ALA A 85 4.15 8.35 14.52
N ARG A 86 4.47 7.60 13.50
CA ARG A 86 5.43 8.06 12.49
C ARG A 86 4.67 8.81 11.41
N HIS A 87 5.17 9.96 11.04
CA HIS A 87 4.56 10.80 10.01
C HIS A 87 5.24 10.47 8.69
N LEU A 88 4.43 10.04 7.72
CA LEU A 88 4.92 9.61 6.42
C LEU A 88 4.51 10.60 5.35
N LYS A 89 5.41 10.85 4.43
CA LYS A 89 5.16 11.65 3.24
C LYS A 89 5.60 10.85 2.02
N ALA A 90 5.27 11.33 0.85
CA ALA A 90 5.60 10.64 -0.39
C ALA A 90 7.10 10.31 -0.45
N GLY A 91 7.41 9.07 -0.73
CA GLY A 91 8.77 8.58 -0.79
C GLY A 91 9.24 7.86 0.46
N ASP A 92 8.53 7.99 1.57
CA ASP A 92 8.92 7.31 2.80
C ASP A 92 8.51 5.84 2.74
N PHE A 93 9.32 4.97 3.30
CA PHE A 93 9.00 3.55 3.35
C PHE A 93 9.37 2.95 4.70
N ILE A 94 8.70 1.87 5.05
CA ILE A 94 8.90 1.17 6.31
C ILE A 94 8.78 -0.32 6.06
N ASP A 95 9.66 -1.11 6.67
CA ASP A 95 9.49 -2.55 6.70
C ASP A 95 8.84 -2.93 8.04
N ILE A 96 7.67 -3.54 7.96
CA ILE A 96 6.91 -3.95 9.13
C ILE A 96 7.12 -5.44 9.31
N ALA A 97 7.82 -5.81 10.36
CA ALA A 97 8.14 -7.21 10.63
C ALA A 97 6.87 -8.02 10.90
N PRO A 98 6.90 -9.34 10.65
CA PRO A 98 5.77 -10.19 10.99
C PRO A 98 5.35 -9.97 12.45
N HIS A 99 4.04 -9.91 12.66
CA HIS A 99 3.42 -9.79 13.98
C HIS A 99 3.75 -8.49 14.73
N ARG A 100 4.36 -7.53 14.05
CA ARG A 100 4.56 -6.24 14.68
C ARG A 100 3.27 -5.45 14.57
N LYS A 101 2.61 -5.21 15.68
CA LYS A 101 1.31 -4.57 15.70
C LYS A 101 1.42 -3.12 15.27
N HIS A 102 0.54 -2.74 14.34
CA HIS A 102 0.56 -1.37 13.80
C HIS A 102 -0.82 -0.97 13.35
N ARG A 103 -1.00 0.33 13.16
CA ARG A 103 -2.26 0.88 12.69
C ARG A 103 -2.00 2.17 11.93
N VAL A 104 -2.95 2.54 11.09
CA VAL A 104 -2.92 3.84 10.42
C VAL A 104 -3.76 4.79 11.25
N ASP A 105 -3.12 5.75 11.89
CA ASP A 105 -3.81 6.72 12.73
C ASP A 105 -4.49 7.81 11.92
N TRP A 106 -3.98 8.08 10.71
CA TRP A 106 -4.50 9.20 9.94
C TRP A 106 -4.00 9.13 8.51
N THR A 107 -4.86 9.49 7.57
CA THR A 107 -4.46 9.77 6.19
C THR A 107 -5.05 11.12 5.81
N ALA A 108 -4.36 11.82 4.92
CA ALA A 108 -4.78 13.18 4.57
C ALA A 108 -6.13 13.16 3.87
N PRO A 109 -7.05 14.01 4.27
CA PRO A 109 -8.32 14.14 3.57
C PRO A 109 -8.14 14.97 2.30
N GLY A 110 -9.09 14.85 1.39
CA GLY A 110 -9.15 15.72 0.23
C GLY A 110 -8.39 15.29 -0.98
N GLN A 111 -7.50 14.32 -0.84
CA GLN A 111 -6.80 13.76 -1.99
C GLN A 111 -6.38 12.34 -1.68
N PRO A 112 -6.17 11.53 -2.71
CA PRO A 112 -5.80 10.14 -2.48
C PRO A 112 -4.40 10.02 -1.90
N THR A 113 -4.27 9.15 -0.91
CA THR A 113 -2.98 8.70 -0.39
C THR A 113 -2.75 7.31 -0.93
N ILE A 114 -1.66 7.13 -1.66
CA ILE A 114 -1.38 5.89 -2.36
C ILE A 114 -0.22 5.17 -1.70
N TRP A 115 -0.48 3.93 -1.31
CA TRP A 115 0.52 3.07 -0.69
C TRP A 115 0.84 1.92 -1.62
N LEU A 116 2.10 1.53 -1.65
CA LEU A 116 2.52 0.28 -2.26
C LEU A 116 2.92 -0.64 -1.12
N ALA A 117 2.22 -1.77 -0.99
CA ALA A 117 2.49 -2.72 0.07
C ALA A 117 2.99 -4.01 -0.53
N ILE A 118 4.14 -4.49 -0.07
CA ILE A 118 4.69 -5.77 -0.48
C ILE A 118 4.65 -6.68 0.73
N HIS A 119 3.76 -7.68 0.66
CA HIS A 119 3.64 -8.69 1.70
C HIS A 119 4.53 -9.86 1.34
N TYR A 120 5.35 -10.29 2.26
CA TYR A 120 6.29 -11.37 1.98
C TYR A 120 6.24 -12.40 3.11
N SER A 121 6.51 -13.62 2.71
CA SER A 121 6.55 -14.71 3.65
C SER A 121 7.66 -14.48 4.66
N ALA A 122 7.40 -14.86 5.92
CA ALA A 122 8.40 -14.73 6.97
C ALA A 122 9.66 -15.51 6.64
N GLY A 123 9.54 -16.49 5.75
CA GLY A 123 10.69 -17.22 5.33
C GLY A 123 10.93 -18.44 6.18
N ALA A 124 11.17 -19.54 5.48
CA ALA A 124 11.49 -20.78 6.20
C ALA A 124 12.84 -20.66 6.85
N ASP A 125 13.71 -19.86 6.32
CA ASP A 125 14.99 -19.70 6.91
C ASP A 125 14.96 -18.79 8.09
N GLY A 126 13.81 -18.39 8.42
CA GLY A 126 13.62 -17.63 9.60
C GLY A 126 14.34 -16.39 9.49
N GLN A 127 14.80 -16.42 8.41
CA GLN A 127 15.50 -15.43 8.33
C GLN A 127 14.95 -14.59 8.01
#